data_b4ac280b37d87c82bf655e5e5dd7f1e4
#
_entry.id   b4ac280b37d87c82bf655e5e5dd7f1e4
#
_cell.length_a   1.000
_cell.length_b   1.000
_cell.length_c   1.000
_cell.angle_alpha   90.00
_cell.angle_beta   90.00
_cell.angle_gamma   90.00
#
_symmetry.space_group_name_H-M   'P 1'
#
loop_
_entity.id
_entity.type
_entity.pdbx_description
1 polymer ?
#
loop_
_entity_poly.entity_id
_entity_poly.type
_entity_poly.pdbx_seq_one_letter_code
_entity_poly.pdbx_strand_id
1 'polypeptide(L)'
;GGGGAGQRTPLQSRPMAAAARYFALIREMKDAYNHRLRLVESARQRGIKPTARLFATTVPTVRKWLRRYQQQGPRGLREQSRAPHRQPRQTSPEIESQVVALRQRLPTFGARRLIREFDLPLSHRALERIWRRHGLLNKRRRKYQRKQDLAAVKASWRLFQQISADTKDLNDIPQYWPQARQFGLPAVQYTAREVRSGLLFWAFAERRSAAASAVFAARIQQHLGRWGISLRDLVWQTDNGSEFIGGHDPQGRPTGFPLALGDSQHVRIPPAAHTYQSDVETVHRLVEDEFFDLESFASRG
;
A
#
# COMPACT_ATOMS: atom_id res chain seq x y z
N GLY A 1 29.80 36.77 -72.65
CA GLY A 1 29.92 36.53 -71.24
C GLY A 1 29.29 35.20 -70.89
N GLY A 2 30.06 34.11 -70.79
CA GLY A 2 29.55 32.80 -70.40
C GLY A 2 29.74 32.54 -68.94
N GLY A 3 28.63 32.32 -68.25
CA GLY A 3 28.57 31.90 -66.83
C GLY A 3 28.49 30.40 -66.71
N GLY A 4 29.61 29.77 -66.32
CA GLY A 4 29.65 28.35 -66.03
C GLY A 4 28.89 27.99 -64.74
N ALA A 5 27.79 27.24 -64.85
CA ALA A 5 27.10 26.64 -63.76
C ALA A 5 27.86 25.42 -63.23
N GLY A 6 28.53 25.57 -62.11
CA GLY A 6 29.15 24.46 -61.36
C GLY A 6 28.13 23.48 -60.85
N GLN A 7 28.08 22.29 -61.42
CA GLN A 7 27.31 21.16 -60.92
C GLN A 7 27.90 20.71 -59.56
N ARG A 8 27.15 20.97 -58.48
CA ARG A 8 27.44 20.40 -57.15
C ARG A 8 27.03 18.93 -57.14
N THR A 9 28.02 18.07 -57.11
CA THR A 9 27.85 16.61 -56.87
C THR A 9 27.07 16.38 -55.57
N PRO A 10 26.05 15.51 -55.54
CA PRO A 10 25.32 15.23 -54.31
C PRO A 10 26.26 14.53 -53.32
N LEU A 11 26.37 15.09 -52.14
CA LEU A 11 27.06 14.51 -50.98
C LEU A 11 26.48 13.10 -50.71
N GLN A 12 27.34 12.10 -50.91
CA GLN A 12 27.02 10.71 -50.57
C GLN A 12 26.57 10.60 -49.14
N SER A 13 25.39 10.00 -48.97
CA SER A 13 24.73 9.76 -47.69
C SER A 13 25.64 9.08 -46.67
N ARG A 14 25.81 9.71 -45.57
CA ARG A 14 26.71 9.39 -44.45
C ARG A 14 26.45 7.99 -43.84
N PRO A 15 27.53 7.24 -43.48
CA PRO A 15 27.40 5.93 -42.79
C PRO A 15 26.70 5.97 -41.43
N MET A 16 26.46 7.15 -40.83
CA MET A 16 25.72 7.32 -39.61
C MET A 16 24.21 6.98 -39.71
N ALA A 17 23.60 7.16 -40.89
CA ALA A 17 22.18 6.82 -41.07
C ALA A 17 21.92 5.29 -41.05
N ALA A 18 22.91 4.49 -41.48
CA ALA A 18 22.83 3.03 -41.47
C ALA A 18 22.94 2.43 -40.05
N ALA A 19 23.80 2.98 -39.20
CA ALA A 19 23.97 2.55 -37.82
C ALA A 19 22.71 2.87 -36.96
N ALA A 20 22.05 4.00 -37.25
CA ALA A 20 20.80 4.38 -36.56
C ALA A 20 19.66 3.39 -36.84
N ARG A 21 19.56 2.84 -38.05
CA ARG A 21 18.52 1.84 -38.39
C ARG A 21 18.68 0.54 -37.65
N TYR A 22 19.88 0.01 -37.49
CA TYR A 22 20.12 -1.21 -36.71
C TYR A 22 19.65 -1.04 -35.24
N PHE A 23 20.06 0.05 -34.59
CA PHE A 23 19.74 0.29 -33.20
C PHE A 23 18.24 0.61 -32.98
N ALA A 24 17.58 1.27 -33.94
CA ALA A 24 16.15 1.47 -33.91
C ALA A 24 15.41 0.13 -33.96
N LEU A 25 15.76 -0.72 -34.91
CA LEU A 25 15.16 -2.04 -35.08
C LEU A 25 15.34 -2.94 -33.83
N ILE A 26 16.52 -2.92 -33.21
CA ILE A 26 16.81 -3.69 -32.00
C ILE A 26 15.96 -3.20 -30.80
N ARG A 27 15.64 -1.90 -30.71
CA ARG A 27 14.80 -1.35 -29.65
C ARG A 27 13.34 -1.78 -29.77
N GLU A 28 12.85 -1.96 -31.00
CA GLU A 28 11.47 -2.38 -31.27
C GLU A 28 11.28 -3.90 -31.10
N MET A 29 12.35 -4.69 -31.18
CA MET A 29 12.30 -6.15 -31.02
C MET A 29 12.14 -6.53 -29.54
N LYS A 30 11.16 -7.37 -29.22
CA LYS A 30 11.04 -8.01 -27.91
C LYS A 30 12.24 -8.89 -27.59
N ASP A 31 12.76 -9.60 -28.60
CA ASP A 31 13.97 -10.43 -28.51
C ASP A 31 14.82 -10.26 -29.75
N ALA A 32 15.99 -9.69 -29.60
CA ALA A 32 16.95 -9.47 -30.65
C ALA A 32 17.84 -10.71 -30.98
N TYR A 33 17.61 -11.84 -30.32
CA TYR A 33 18.43 -13.05 -30.46
C TYR A 33 18.50 -13.54 -31.89
N ASN A 34 17.38 -13.75 -32.54
CA ASN A 34 17.33 -14.27 -33.92
C ASN A 34 18.01 -13.31 -34.93
N HIS A 35 17.87 -12.01 -34.71
CA HIS A 35 18.53 -11.01 -35.58
C HIS A 35 20.06 -11.05 -35.39
N ARG A 36 20.54 -11.21 -34.16
CA ARG A 36 21.97 -11.36 -33.85
C ARG A 36 22.54 -12.67 -34.38
N LEU A 37 21.75 -13.75 -34.33
CA LEU A 37 22.14 -15.03 -34.91
C LEU A 37 22.36 -14.93 -36.42
N ARG A 38 21.41 -14.38 -37.17
CA ARG A 38 21.53 -14.13 -38.61
C ARG A 38 22.71 -13.22 -38.94
N LEU A 39 22.99 -12.21 -38.10
CA LEU A 39 24.15 -11.33 -38.27
C LEU A 39 25.46 -12.11 -38.12
N VAL A 40 25.58 -12.99 -37.15
CA VAL A 40 26.77 -13.83 -36.93
C VAL A 40 26.94 -14.85 -38.07
N GLU A 41 25.87 -15.51 -38.50
CA GLU A 41 25.89 -16.44 -39.63
C GLU A 41 26.34 -15.74 -40.91
N SER A 42 25.78 -14.58 -41.21
CA SER A 42 26.20 -13.76 -42.37
C SER A 42 27.68 -13.34 -42.27
N ALA A 43 28.15 -12.98 -41.07
CA ALA A 43 29.54 -12.59 -40.86
C ALA A 43 30.54 -13.75 -41.07
N ARG A 44 30.12 -14.97 -40.74
CA ARG A 44 30.92 -16.18 -40.98
C ARG A 44 31.00 -16.55 -42.47
N GLN A 45 29.93 -16.32 -43.23
CA GLN A 45 29.84 -16.67 -44.65
C GLN A 45 30.45 -15.59 -45.56
N ARG A 46 30.15 -14.32 -45.28
CA ARG A 46 30.41 -13.19 -46.17
C ARG A 46 31.52 -12.25 -45.68
N GLY A 47 31.96 -12.43 -44.44
CA GLY A 47 32.92 -11.55 -43.78
C GLY A 47 32.26 -10.35 -43.06
N ILE A 48 33.07 -9.66 -42.26
CA ILE A 48 32.60 -8.63 -41.30
C ILE A 48 32.11 -7.36 -42.02
N LYS A 49 32.88 -6.84 -43.00
CA LYS A 49 32.54 -5.58 -43.69
C LYS A 49 31.25 -5.70 -44.54
N PRO A 50 31.06 -6.74 -45.38
CA PRO A 50 29.81 -6.94 -46.10
C PRO A 50 28.61 -7.10 -45.21
N THR A 51 28.75 -7.84 -44.09
CA THR A 51 27.68 -8.02 -43.10
C THR A 51 27.31 -6.70 -42.42
N ALA A 52 28.28 -5.87 -42.08
CA ALA A 52 27.98 -4.56 -41.50
C ALA A 52 27.13 -3.68 -42.44
N ARG A 53 27.40 -3.74 -43.75
CA ARG A 53 26.59 -3.06 -44.77
C ARG A 53 25.21 -3.67 -44.91
N LEU A 54 25.08 -4.99 -44.99
CA LEU A 54 23.84 -5.71 -45.15
C LEU A 54 22.86 -5.47 -43.99
N PHE A 55 23.39 -5.49 -42.77
CA PHE A 55 22.59 -5.27 -41.55
C PHE A 55 22.49 -3.80 -41.14
N ALA A 56 22.96 -2.86 -41.97
CA ALA A 56 22.95 -1.42 -41.68
C ALA A 56 23.51 -1.11 -40.28
N THR A 57 24.66 -1.74 -39.94
CA THR A 57 25.33 -1.59 -38.64
C THR A 57 26.80 -1.26 -38.79
N THR A 58 27.53 -1.15 -37.70
CA THR A 58 28.96 -0.84 -37.70
C THR A 58 29.81 -2.11 -37.61
N VAL A 59 31.01 -2.05 -38.15
CA VAL A 59 32.01 -3.13 -38.05
C VAL A 59 32.31 -3.55 -36.60
N PRO A 60 32.45 -2.62 -35.62
CA PRO A 60 32.61 -2.98 -34.23
C PRO A 60 31.41 -3.78 -33.66
N THR A 61 30.19 -3.49 -34.09
CA THR A 61 28.99 -4.23 -33.66
C THR A 61 29.04 -5.67 -34.16
N VAL A 62 29.40 -5.90 -35.44
CA VAL A 62 29.55 -7.25 -35.98
C VAL A 62 30.64 -8.03 -35.26
N ARG A 63 31.81 -7.40 -35.02
CA ARG A 63 32.91 -8.01 -34.26
C ARG A 63 32.52 -8.39 -32.85
N LYS A 64 31.75 -7.52 -32.17
CA LYS A 64 31.24 -7.78 -30.83
C LYS A 64 30.39 -9.06 -30.76
N TRP A 65 29.41 -9.20 -31.66
CA TRP A 65 28.52 -10.35 -31.66
C TRP A 65 29.23 -11.63 -32.12
N LEU A 66 30.14 -11.53 -33.07
CA LEU A 66 30.97 -12.65 -33.52
C LEU A 66 31.84 -13.18 -32.37
N ARG A 67 32.56 -12.29 -31.68
CA ARG A 67 33.38 -12.65 -30.50
C ARG A 67 32.54 -13.29 -29.37
N ARG A 68 31.37 -12.71 -29.04
CA ARG A 68 30.48 -13.30 -28.03
C ARG A 68 29.98 -14.68 -28.41
N TYR A 69 29.66 -14.88 -29.67
CA TYR A 69 29.27 -16.19 -30.18
C TYR A 69 30.43 -17.20 -30.14
N GLN A 70 31.63 -16.79 -30.46
CA GLN A 70 32.82 -17.65 -30.38
C GLN A 70 33.14 -18.05 -28.93
N GLN A 71 32.99 -17.15 -27.98
CA GLN A 71 33.31 -17.37 -26.56
C GLN A 71 32.23 -18.14 -25.80
N GLN A 72 30.95 -17.91 -26.06
CA GLN A 72 29.83 -18.35 -25.29
C GLN A 72 28.77 -19.13 -26.09
N GLY A 73 29.04 -19.39 -27.37
CA GLY A 73 28.10 -20.02 -28.29
C GLY A 73 26.80 -19.17 -28.45
N PRO A 74 25.67 -19.83 -28.72
CA PRO A 74 24.36 -19.16 -28.86
C PRO A 74 23.94 -18.34 -27.65
N ARG A 75 24.35 -18.72 -26.43
CA ARG A 75 24.07 -17.97 -25.21
C ARG A 75 24.63 -16.56 -25.19
N GLY A 76 25.77 -16.34 -25.86
CA GLY A 76 26.44 -15.03 -26.00
C GLY A 76 25.60 -13.99 -26.77
N LEU A 77 24.59 -14.43 -27.54
CA LEU A 77 23.72 -13.55 -28.32
C LEU A 77 22.51 -13.04 -27.51
N ARG A 78 22.24 -13.63 -26.36
CA ARG A 78 21.18 -13.15 -25.46
C ARG A 78 21.55 -11.81 -24.81
N GLU A 79 20.52 -11.09 -24.36
CA GLU A 79 20.75 -9.86 -23.63
C GLU A 79 21.41 -10.19 -22.28
N GLN A 80 22.46 -9.47 -21.97
CA GLN A 80 23.18 -9.60 -20.70
C GLN A 80 22.80 -8.44 -19.80
N SER A 81 22.76 -8.69 -18.50
CA SER A 81 22.54 -7.63 -17.52
C SER A 81 23.57 -6.51 -17.69
N ARG A 82 23.10 -5.28 -17.67
CA ARG A 82 23.93 -4.07 -17.66
C ARG A 82 24.14 -3.53 -16.26
N ALA A 83 23.65 -4.25 -15.23
CA ALA A 83 23.83 -3.85 -13.86
C ALA A 83 25.31 -3.84 -13.47
N PRO A 84 25.77 -2.88 -12.69
CA PRO A 84 27.12 -2.85 -12.18
C PRO A 84 27.44 -4.13 -11.39
N HIS A 85 28.62 -4.69 -11.58
CA HIS A 85 29.09 -5.88 -10.85
C HIS A 85 29.30 -5.60 -9.35
N ARG A 86 29.63 -4.35 -9.00
CA ARG A 86 29.73 -3.88 -7.61
C ARG A 86 28.57 -2.95 -7.31
N GLN A 87 27.81 -3.28 -6.29
CA GLN A 87 26.69 -2.49 -5.78
C GLN A 87 26.88 -2.25 -4.28
N PRO A 88 27.76 -1.32 -3.87
CA PRO A 88 28.12 -1.14 -2.45
C PRO A 88 26.95 -0.71 -1.57
N ARG A 89 25.87 -0.20 -2.16
CA ARG A 89 24.63 0.21 -1.45
C ARG A 89 23.51 -0.83 -1.55
N GLN A 90 23.83 -2.05 -1.98
CA GLN A 90 22.85 -3.12 -1.99
C GLN A 90 22.55 -3.55 -0.55
N THR A 91 21.28 -3.74 -0.24
CA THR A 91 20.85 -4.32 1.05
C THR A 91 21.46 -5.72 1.19
N SER A 92 21.95 -6.05 2.39
CA SER A 92 22.53 -7.36 2.63
C SER A 92 21.49 -8.47 2.52
N PRO A 93 21.88 -9.69 2.16
CA PRO A 93 20.96 -10.82 2.03
C PRO A 93 20.20 -11.14 3.32
N GLU A 94 20.81 -10.92 4.48
CA GLU A 94 20.22 -11.15 5.79
C GLU A 94 19.04 -10.20 6.03
N ILE A 95 19.25 -8.89 5.79
CA ILE A 95 18.20 -7.88 5.91
C ILE A 95 17.10 -8.13 4.86
N GLU A 96 17.47 -8.54 3.64
CA GLU A 96 16.49 -8.88 2.61
C GLU A 96 15.61 -10.06 3.05
N SER A 97 16.19 -11.10 3.61
CA SER A 97 15.48 -12.27 4.14
C SER A 97 14.57 -11.89 5.31
N GLN A 98 15.05 -11.05 6.22
CA GLN A 98 14.26 -10.51 7.34
C GLN A 98 13.04 -9.73 6.84
N VAL A 99 13.22 -8.84 5.86
CA VAL A 99 12.14 -8.04 5.26
C VAL A 99 11.08 -8.92 4.59
N VAL A 100 11.50 -9.99 3.91
CA VAL A 100 10.59 -10.96 3.27
C VAL A 100 9.79 -11.72 4.34
N ALA A 101 10.45 -12.23 5.39
CA ALA A 101 9.79 -12.94 6.48
C ALA A 101 8.79 -12.04 7.23
N LEU A 102 9.18 -10.79 7.52
CA LEU A 102 8.28 -9.80 8.13
C LEU A 102 7.06 -9.51 7.25
N ARG A 103 7.23 -9.42 5.93
CA ARG A 103 6.11 -9.18 5.02
C ARG A 103 5.14 -10.35 4.96
N GLN A 104 5.64 -11.58 5.06
CA GLN A 104 4.81 -12.78 5.09
C GLN A 104 4.03 -12.89 6.41
N ARG A 105 4.67 -12.54 7.53
CA ARG A 105 4.05 -12.55 8.86
C ARG A 105 3.05 -11.41 9.06
N LEU A 106 3.34 -10.21 8.52
CA LEU A 106 2.57 -8.98 8.72
C LEU A 106 2.16 -8.37 7.36
N PRO A 107 1.27 -9.03 6.61
CA PRO A 107 0.96 -8.67 5.23
C PRO A 107 0.27 -7.31 5.09
N THR A 108 -0.34 -6.80 6.15
CA THR A 108 -1.06 -5.53 6.17
C THR A 108 -0.18 -4.33 6.51
N PHE A 109 0.99 -4.57 7.14
CA PHE A 109 1.90 -3.50 7.52
C PHE A 109 2.55 -2.83 6.31
N GLY A 110 2.50 -1.51 6.27
CA GLY A 110 3.18 -0.71 5.26
C GLY A 110 4.69 -0.62 5.50
N ALA A 111 5.46 -0.30 4.45
CA ALA A 111 6.92 -0.24 4.54
C ALA A 111 7.45 0.69 5.65
N ARG A 112 6.84 1.87 5.82
CA ARG A 112 7.25 2.83 6.86
C ARG A 112 6.98 2.31 8.27
N ARG A 113 5.87 1.58 8.45
CA ARG A 113 5.52 0.98 9.74
C ARG A 113 6.50 -0.12 10.10
N LEU A 114 6.79 -1.06 9.18
CA LEU A 114 7.77 -2.11 9.42
C LEU A 114 9.15 -1.57 9.79
N ILE A 115 9.62 -0.53 9.10
CA ILE A 115 10.90 0.10 9.42
C ILE A 115 10.92 0.62 10.85
N ARG A 116 9.86 1.32 11.27
CA ARG A 116 9.77 1.91 12.60
C ARG A 116 9.63 0.86 13.71
N GLU A 117 8.75 -0.15 13.51
CA GLU A 117 8.45 -1.17 14.52
C GLU A 117 9.61 -2.16 14.72
N PHE A 118 10.42 -2.41 13.68
CA PHE A 118 11.50 -3.39 13.71
C PHE A 118 12.89 -2.76 13.55
N ASP A 119 12.99 -1.44 13.62
CA ASP A 119 14.25 -0.66 13.50
C ASP A 119 15.13 -1.11 12.32
N LEU A 120 14.51 -1.28 11.15
CA LEU A 120 15.21 -1.79 9.98
C LEU A 120 16.14 -0.72 9.38
N PRO A 121 17.43 -1.04 9.14
CA PRO A 121 18.44 -0.08 8.66
C PRO A 121 18.32 0.18 7.14
N LEU A 122 17.12 0.49 6.66
CA LEU A 122 16.87 0.76 5.25
C LEU A 122 15.77 1.80 5.04
N SER A 123 15.76 2.43 3.87
CA SER A 123 14.70 3.34 3.50
C SER A 123 13.45 2.59 3.05
N HIS A 124 12.27 3.21 3.20
CA HIS A 124 11.01 2.63 2.72
C HIS A 124 11.04 2.27 1.22
N ARG A 125 11.74 3.07 0.39
CA ARG A 125 11.92 2.79 -1.04
C ARG A 125 12.80 1.55 -1.29
N ALA A 126 13.80 1.31 -0.46
CA ALA A 126 14.64 0.12 -0.53
C ALA A 126 13.81 -1.12 -0.17
N LEU A 127 13.02 -1.04 0.89
CA LEU A 127 12.12 -2.10 1.34
C LEU A 127 11.07 -2.43 0.27
N GLU A 128 10.41 -1.43 -0.32
CA GLU A 128 9.45 -1.67 -1.41
C GLU A 128 10.09 -2.27 -2.67
N ARG A 129 11.37 -1.98 -2.96
CA ARG A 129 12.11 -2.64 -4.05
C ARG A 129 12.33 -4.11 -3.78
N ILE A 130 12.63 -4.49 -2.53
CA ILE A 130 12.74 -5.89 -2.10
C ILE A 130 11.38 -6.58 -2.33
N TRP A 131 10.29 -6.02 -1.81
CA TRP A 131 8.95 -6.57 -2.03
C TRP A 131 8.60 -6.74 -3.50
N ARG A 132 8.96 -5.78 -4.35
CA ARG A 132 8.72 -5.87 -5.80
C ARG A 132 9.50 -7.01 -6.44
N ARG A 133 10.76 -7.20 -6.04
CA ARG A 133 11.63 -8.28 -6.51
C ARG A 133 11.08 -9.65 -6.15
N HIS A 134 10.52 -9.79 -4.96
CA HIS A 134 9.92 -11.03 -4.44
C HIS A 134 8.43 -11.18 -4.77
N GLY A 135 7.82 -10.28 -5.55
CA GLY A 135 6.39 -10.36 -5.89
C GLY A 135 5.43 -10.06 -4.74
N LEU A 136 5.92 -9.48 -3.64
CA LEU A 136 5.17 -9.26 -2.40
C LEU A 136 4.48 -7.88 -2.33
N LEU A 137 4.47 -7.12 -3.43
CA LEU A 137 3.73 -5.87 -3.51
C LEU A 137 2.23 -6.14 -3.72
N ASN A 138 1.43 -5.79 -2.74
CA ASN A 138 -0.02 -5.78 -2.92
C ASN A 138 -0.39 -4.65 -3.89
N LYS A 139 -1.01 -5.01 -5.01
CA LYS A 139 -1.61 -4.03 -5.91
C LYS A 139 -2.79 -3.39 -5.18
N ARG A 140 -2.62 -2.18 -4.68
CA ARG A 140 -3.76 -1.40 -4.19
C ARG A 140 -4.76 -1.26 -5.34
N ARG A 141 -5.97 -1.81 -5.19
CA ARG A 141 -7.08 -1.43 -6.04
C ARG A 141 -7.29 0.07 -5.86
N ARG A 142 -7.10 0.85 -6.93
CA ARG A 142 -7.48 2.26 -6.91
C ARG A 142 -8.98 2.31 -6.64
N LYS A 143 -9.39 2.69 -5.44
CA LYS A 143 -10.77 3.09 -5.20
C LYS A 143 -11.00 4.32 -6.06
N TYR A 144 -11.95 4.23 -6.97
CA TYR A 144 -12.44 5.36 -7.74
C TYR A 144 -13.16 6.27 -6.75
N GLN A 145 -12.48 7.28 -6.24
CA GLN A 145 -13.08 8.27 -5.36
C GLN A 145 -12.40 9.61 -5.54
N ARG A 146 -13.21 10.60 -5.85
CA ARG A 146 -12.98 11.97 -5.41
C ARG A 146 -13.05 11.96 -3.87
N LYS A 147 -11.99 11.58 -3.19
CA LYS A 147 -11.86 11.89 -1.78
C LYS A 147 -11.69 13.40 -1.73
N GLN A 148 -12.71 14.10 -1.26
CA GLN A 148 -12.50 15.38 -0.62
C GLN A 148 -11.31 15.20 0.32
N ASP A 149 -10.49 16.20 0.43
CA ASP A 149 -9.34 16.15 1.34
C ASP A 149 -9.86 16.08 2.78
N LEU A 150 -10.12 14.84 3.24
CA LEU A 150 -10.61 14.57 4.59
C LEU A 150 -9.64 15.10 5.65
N ALA A 151 -8.36 15.24 5.32
CA ALA A 151 -7.38 15.82 6.22
C ALA A 151 -7.64 17.33 6.40
N ALA A 152 -7.96 18.06 5.32
CA ALA A 152 -8.32 19.47 5.39
C ALA A 152 -9.64 19.69 6.17
N VAL A 153 -10.65 18.84 5.91
CA VAL A 153 -11.92 18.90 6.66
C VAL A 153 -11.67 18.65 8.15
N LYS A 154 -10.90 17.60 8.50
CA LYS A 154 -10.58 17.31 9.91
C LYS A 154 -9.71 18.39 10.56
N ALA A 155 -8.86 19.07 9.81
CA ALA A 155 -8.04 20.15 10.33
C ALA A 155 -8.87 21.36 10.81
N SER A 156 -10.07 21.56 10.30
CA SER A 156 -11.00 22.62 10.76
C SER A 156 -11.66 22.33 12.10
N TRP A 157 -11.65 21.09 12.57
CA TRP A 157 -12.28 20.67 13.82
C TRP A 157 -11.38 20.98 15.02
N ARG A 158 -11.99 21.35 16.14
CA ARG A 158 -11.27 21.48 17.42
C ARG A 158 -10.99 20.07 17.98
N LEU A 159 -9.91 19.96 18.73
CA LEU A 159 -9.59 18.71 19.45
C LEU A 159 -10.72 18.42 20.47
N PHE A 160 -11.17 17.18 20.51
CA PHE A 160 -12.31 16.71 21.30
C PHE A 160 -13.62 17.45 21.01
N GLN A 161 -13.80 17.95 19.81
CA GLN A 161 -15.09 18.47 19.37
C GLN A 161 -16.09 17.34 19.10
N GLN A 162 -15.63 16.22 18.53
CA GLN A 162 -16.50 15.08 18.22
C GLN A 162 -15.79 13.76 18.45
N ILE A 163 -16.51 12.83 19.05
CA ILE A 163 -16.19 11.40 19.13
C ILE A 163 -17.24 10.63 18.35
N SER A 164 -16.82 9.82 17.39
CA SER A 164 -17.69 8.87 16.69
C SER A 164 -17.57 7.51 17.36
N ALA A 165 -18.69 6.92 17.73
CA ALA A 165 -18.73 5.62 18.38
C ALA A 165 -19.59 4.63 17.58
N ASP A 166 -19.17 3.37 17.60
CA ASP A 166 -19.81 2.26 16.90
C ASP A 166 -19.48 0.93 17.56
N THR A 167 -20.26 -0.10 17.26
CA THR A 167 -20.02 -1.47 17.70
C THR A 167 -19.69 -2.38 16.51
N LYS A 168 -18.76 -3.31 16.71
CA LYS A 168 -18.49 -4.39 15.76
C LYS A 168 -18.78 -5.74 16.39
N ASP A 169 -19.54 -6.55 15.68
CA ASP A 169 -19.70 -7.96 16.00
C ASP A 169 -18.41 -8.70 15.56
N LEU A 170 -17.82 -9.46 16.48
CA LEU A 170 -16.59 -10.21 16.23
C LEU A 170 -16.87 -11.63 15.73
N ASN A 171 -18.13 -12.04 15.71
CA ASN A 171 -18.53 -13.37 15.23
C ASN A 171 -18.37 -13.51 13.71
N ASP A 172 -18.27 -12.38 12.98
CA ASP A 172 -18.05 -12.35 11.53
C ASP A 172 -16.58 -12.58 11.15
N ILE A 173 -15.65 -12.60 12.14
CA ILE A 173 -14.20 -12.73 11.86
C ILE A 173 -13.84 -14.21 11.85
N PRO A 174 -13.55 -14.81 10.67
CA PRO A 174 -13.34 -16.25 10.55
C PRO A 174 -12.17 -16.79 11.39
N GLN A 175 -11.11 -15.98 11.55
CA GLN A 175 -9.93 -16.37 12.34
C GLN A 175 -10.21 -16.34 13.85
N TYR A 176 -11.01 -15.40 14.30
CA TYR A 176 -11.29 -15.16 15.71
C TYR A 176 -12.41 -16.07 16.24
N TRP A 177 -13.48 -16.28 15.48
CA TRP A 177 -14.70 -16.94 15.94
C TRP A 177 -14.50 -18.34 16.53
N PRO A 178 -13.73 -19.27 15.93
CA PRO A 178 -13.50 -20.58 16.52
C PRO A 178 -12.81 -20.50 17.89
N GLN A 179 -11.86 -19.59 18.04
CA GLN A 179 -11.13 -19.34 19.29
C GLN A 179 -12.05 -18.71 20.34
N ALA A 180 -12.89 -17.77 19.92
CA ALA A 180 -13.86 -17.11 20.81
C ALA A 180 -14.82 -18.12 21.44
N ARG A 181 -15.31 -19.07 20.65
CA ARG A 181 -16.17 -20.16 21.16
C ARG A 181 -15.42 -21.10 22.10
N GLN A 182 -14.19 -21.45 21.75
CA GLN A 182 -13.39 -22.40 22.55
C GLN A 182 -12.99 -21.82 23.90
N PHE A 183 -12.64 -20.54 23.97
CA PHE A 183 -12.06 -19.92 25.15
C PHE A 183 -12.98 -18.90 25.84
N GLY A 184 -14.24 -18.80 25.41
CA GLY A 184 -15.22 -17.85 25.98
C GLY A 184 -14.81 -16.39 25.82
N LEU A 185 -14.23 -16.04 24.65
CA LEU A 185 -13.76 -14.68 24.38
C LEU A 185 -14.94 -13.74 24.06
N PRO A 186 -14.74 -12.41 24.18
CA PRO A 186 -15.78 -11.42 23.89
C PRO A 186 -16.30 -11.53 22.47
N ALA A 187 -17.59 -11.28 22.27
CA ALA A 187 -18.24 -11.32 20.96
C ALA A 187 -18.44 -9.95 20.31
N VAL A 188 -18.30 -8.86 21.08
CA VAL A 188 -18.58 -7.50 20.60
C VAL A 188 -17.44 -6.56 20.99
N GLN A 189 -16.99 -5.76 20.03
CA GLN A 189 -16.08 -4.64 20.23
C GLN A 189 -16.85 -3.34 20.23
N TYR A 190 -16.67 -2.52 21.26
CA TYR A 190 -17.10 -1.12 21.33
C TYR A 190 -15.92 -0.25 20.93
N THR A 191 -16.14 0.68 20.03
CA THR A 191 -15.10 1.57 19.51
C THR A 191 -15.58 3.01 19.58
N ALA A 192 -14.72 3.90 20.09
CA ALA A 192 -14.96 5.34 20.04
C ALA A 192 -13.69 6.03 19.55
N ARG A 193 -13.84 6.89 18.55
CA ARG A 193 -12.72 7.58 17.91
C ARG A 193 -12.93 9.08 17.93
N GLU A 194 -11.94 9.80 18.47
CA GLU A 194 -11.87 11.24 18.34
C GLU A 194 -11.54 11.63 16.90
N VAL A 195 -12.38 12.48 16.29
CA VAL A 195 -12.38 12.72 14.84
C VAL A 195 -11.11 13.44 14.35
N ARG A 196 -10.59 14.41 15.11
CA ARG A 196 -9.46 15.22 14.70
C ARG A 196 -8.11 14.53 14.91
N SER A 197 -7.84 14.06 16.13
CA SER A 197 -6.57 13.42 16.48
C SER A 197 -6.51 11.96 16.01
N GLY A 198 -7.67 11.32 15.86
CA GLY A 198 -7.77 9.89 15.65
C GLY A 198 -7.51 9.06 16.90
N LEU A 199 -7.50 9.67 18.09
CA LEU A 199 -7.39 8.96 19.37
C LEU A 199 -8.51 7.93 19.46
N LEU A 200 -8.14 6.71 19.84
CA LEU A 200 -9.00 5.55 19.80
C LEU A 200 -9.20 5.01 21.21
N PHE A 201 -10.46 4.79 21.56
CA PHE A 201 -10.88 4.03 22.73
C PHE A 201 -11.60 2.79 22.25
N TRP A 202 -11.31 1.66 22.84
CA TRP A 202 -12.00 0.41 22.57
C TRP A 202 -12.21 -0.40 23.84
N ALA A 203 -13.25 -1.21 23.85
CA ALA A 203 -13.54 -2.17 24.90
C ALA A 203 -14.24 -3.38 24.30
N PHE A 204 -14.21 -4.49 25.00
CA PHE A 204 -14.83 -5.73 24.58
C PHE A 204 -15.93 -6.14 25.55
N ALA A 205 -16.99 -6.75 25.01
CA ALA A 205 -18.09 -7.29 25.78
C ALA A 205 -18.56 -8.64 25.23
N GLU A 206 -19.22 -9.43 26.07
CA GLU A 206 -19.77 -10.71 25.66
C GLU A 206 -20.93 -10.56 24.67
N ARG A 207 -21.70 -9.48 24.83
CA ARG A 207 -22.87 -9.17 23.99
C ARG A 207 -23.06 -7.68 23.84
N ARG A 208 -23.71 -7.31 22.76
CA ARG A 208 -24.18 -5.95 22.51
C ARG A 208 -25.32 -5.62 23.48
N SER A 209 -25.20 -4.54 24.26
CA SER A 209 -26.23 -4.11 25.19
C SER A 209 -26.13 -2.63 25.53
N ALA A 210 -27.27 -2.01 25.90
CA ALA A 210 -27.32 -0.63 26.36
C ALA A 210 -26.51 -0.41 27.65
N ALA A 211 -26.45 -1.41 28.54
CA ALA A 211 -25.64 -1.33 29.75
C ALA A 211 -24.12 -1.28 29.42
N ALA A 212 -23.65 -2.11 28.49
CA ALA A 212 -22.24 -2.12 28.10
C ALA A 212 -21.86 -0.80 27.44
N SER A 213 -22.69 -0.26 26.54
CA SER A 213 -22.43 1.03 25.89
C SER A 213 -22.40 2.18 26.88
N ALA A 214 -23.29 2.18 27.87
CA ALA A 214 -23.30 3.18 28.91
C ALA A 214 -22.04 3.13 29.80
N VAL A 215 -21.59 1.94 30.20
CA VAL A 215 -20.34 1.77 30.95
C VAL A 215 -19.14 2.21 30.11
N PHE A 216 -19.11 1.87 28.85
CA PHE A 216 -18.05 2.29 27.92
C PHE A 216 -17.97 3.83 27.82
N ALA A 217 -19.10 4.48 27.57
CA ALA A 217 -19.17 5.94 27.51
C ALA A 217 -18.76 6.60 28.82
N ALA A 218 -19.31 6.14 29.97
CA ALA A 218 -18.99 6.69 31.29
C ALA A 218 -17.48 6.60 31.59
N ARG A 219 -16.83 5.49 31.24
CA ARG A 219 -15.38 5.31 31.42
C ARG A 219 -14.58 6.31 30.60
N ILE A 220 -14.95 6.54 29.34
CA ILE A 220 -14.31 7.53 28.47
C ILE A 220 -14.55 8.94 29.01
N GLN A 221 -15.77 9.29 29.38
CA GLN A 221 -16.09 10.59 29.99
C GLN A 221 -15.27 10.86 31.25
N GLN A 222 -15.17 9.88 32.14
CA GLN A 222 -14.33 9.98 33.33
C GLN A 222 -12.85 10.17 32.99
N HIS A 223 -12.37 9.43 32.00
CA HIS A 223 -10.97 9.54 31.54
C HIS A 223 -10.67 10.93 30.97
N LEU A 224 -11.52 11.42 30.07
CA LEU A 224 -11.37 12.75 29.46
C LEU A 224 -11.47 13.87 30.50
N GLY A 225 -12.41 13.76 31.45
CA GLY A 225 -12.55 14.71 32.56
C GLY A 225 -11.29 14.79 33.43
N ARG A 226 -10.64 13.66 33.72
CA ARG A 226 -9.35 13.64 34.46
C ARG A 226 -8.23 14.38 33.74
N TRP A 227 -8.28 14.45 32.42
CA TRP A 227 -7.32 15.18 31.59
C TRP A 227 -7.75 16.63 31.33
N GLY A 228 -8.80 17.12 32.01
CA GLY A 228 -9.28 18.50 31.88
C GLY A 228 -9.98 18.81 30.57
N ILE A 229 -10.42 17.79 29.82
CA ILE A 229 -11.18 18.00 28.58
C ILE A 229 -12.59 18.45 28.91
N SER A 230 -13.05 19.55 28.29
CA SER A 230 -14.42 20.06 28.46
C SER A 230 -15.42 19.06 27.83
N LEU A 231 -16.25 18.48 28.66
CA LEU A 231 -17.28 17.53 28.24
C LEU A 231 -18.52 18.23 27.64
N ARG A 232 -18.78 19.48 27.99
CA ARG A 232 -19.95 20.26 27.50
C ARG A 232 -19.85 20.57 26.00
N ASP A 233 -18.64 20.71 25.49
CA ASP A 233 -18.41 21.01 24.09
C ASP A 233 -18.21 19.74 23.24
N LEU A 234 -18.26 18.58 23.86
CA LEU A 234 -18.03 17.31 23.22
C LEU A 234 -19.33 16.75 22.63
N VAL A 235 -19.29 16.40 21.35
CA VAL A 235 -20.41 15.73 20.66
C VAL A 235 -20.06 14.26 20.47
N TRP A 236 -20.93 13.39 20.90
CA TRP A 236 -20.89 11.96 20.60
C TRP A 236 -21.79 11.65 19.41
N GLN A 237 -21.21 11.10 18.36
CA GLN A 237 -21.93 10.67 17.18
C GLN A 237 -21.99 9.15 17.12
N THR A 238 -23.20 8.59 17.03
CA THR A 238 -23.45 7.15 16.90
C THR A 238 -24.40 6.87 15.75
N ASP A 239 -24.54 5.62 15.39
CA ASP A 239 -25.66 5.15 14.58
C ASP A 239 -26.96 5.10 15.42
N ASN A 240 -28.01 4.47 14.84
CA ASN A 240 -29.27 4.22 15.49
C ASN A 240 -29.35 2.83 16.14
N GLY A 241 -28.20 2.25 16.51
CA GLY A 241 -28.16 0.98 17.23
C GLY A 241 -28.92 1.04 18.56
N SER A 242 -29.65 -0.02 18.90
CA SER A 242 -30.46 -0.08 20.12
C SER A 242 -29.63 0.13 21.38
N GLU A 243 -28.35 -0.20 21.36
CA GLU A 243 -27.39 0.00 22.44
C GLU A 243 -27.07 1.48 22.70
N PHE A 244 -27.26 2.37 21.74
CA PHE A 244 -26.99 3.80 21.86
C PHE A 244 -28.25 4.66 22.04
N ILE A 245 -29.43 4.12 21.70
CA ILE A 245 -30.68 4.91 21.77
C ILE A 245 -31.04 5.28 23.20
N GLY A 246 -30.83 4.34 24.14
CA GLY A 246 -31.27 4.51 25.51
C GLY A 246 -32.79 4.52 25.64
N GLY A 247 -33.28 4.92 26.80
CA GLY A 247 -34.71 5.07 27.12
C GLY A 247 -34.92 6.29 27.99
N HIS A 248 -36.13 6.40 28.57
CA HIS A 248 -36.46 7.38 29.57
C HIS A 248 -37.03 6.67 30.79
N ASP A 249 -36.74 7.18 31.98
CA ASP A 249 -37.37 6.74 33.21
C ASP A 249 -38.79 7.28 33.30
N PRO A 250 -39.58 6.85 34.31
CA PRO A 250 -40.95 7.37 34.50
C PRO A 250 -41.06 8.88 34.69
N GLN A 251 -39.96 9.55 35.03
CA GLN A 251 -39.84 11.00 35.17
C GLN A 251 -39.35 11.70 33.92
N GLY A 252 -39.23 10.97 32.80
CA GLY A 252 -38.78 11.51 31.52
C GLY A 252 -37.27 11.78 31.40
N ARG A 253 -36.43 11.32 32.34
CA ARG A 253 -34.99 11.49 32.31
C ARG A 253 -34.32 10.42 31.41
N PRO A 254 -33.31 10.77 30.63
CA PRO A 254 -32.65 9.80 29.77
C PRO A 254 -31.99 8.67 30.57
N THR A 255 -31.95 7.47 30.01
CA THR A 255 -31.33 6.28 30.61
C THR A 255 -30.30 5.68 29.64
N GLY A 256 -29.48 4.77 30.12
CA GLY A 256 -28.47 4.07 29.27
C GLY A 256 -27.40 4.99 28.76
N PHE A 257 -27.06 4.87 27.46
CA PHE A 257 -25.97 5.61 26.83
C PHE A 257 -26.12 7.14 26.94
N PRO A 258 -27.26 7.75 26.61
CA PRO A 258 -27.45 9.21 26.78
C PRO A 258 -27.21 9.72 28.20
N LEU A 259 -27.64 8.98 29.21
CA LEU A 259 -27.39 9.34 30.63
C LEU A 259 -25.86 9.28 30.93
N ALA A 260 -25.17 8.27 30.41
CA ALA A 260 -23.74 8.10 30.64
C ALA A 260 -22.87 9.19 30.02
N LEU A 261 -23.39 9.94 29.05
CA LEU A 261 -22.70 11.05 28.43
C LEU A 261 -22.65 12.32 29.30
N GLY A 262 -23.48 12.40 30.36
CA GLY A 262 -23.49 13.56 31.26
C GLY A 262 -23.73 14.86 30.52
N ASP A 263 -22.76 15.79 30.60
CA ASP A 263 -22.85 17.12 29.97
C ASP A 263 -22.60 17.11 28.45
N SER A 264 -22.14 16.00 27.88
CA SER A 264 -21.85 15.91 26.44
C SER A 264 -23.12 15.75 25.61
N GLN A 265 -23.06 16.22 24.36
CA GLN A 265 -24.19 16.11 23.43
C GLN A 265 -24.18 14.74 22.72
N HIS A 266 -25.36 14.20 22.46
CA HIS A 266 -25.54 12.99 21.65
C HIS A 266 -26.22 13.32 20.31
N VAL A 267 -25.56 12.99 19.22
CA VAL A 267 -26.09 13.14 17.86
C VAL A 267 -26.10 11.78 17.18
N ARG A 268 -27.27 11.41 16.68
CA ARG A 268 -27.41 10.18 15.88
C ARG A 268 -27.32 10.51 14.40
N ILE A 269 -26.61 9.68 13.64
CA ILE A 269 -26.55 9.84 12.20
C ILE A 269 -27.91 9.58 11.56
N PRO A 270 -28.27 10.29 10.47
CA PRO A 270 -29.48 10.01 9.73
C PRO A 270 -29.50 8.56 9.22
N PRO A 271 -30.66 7.90 9.15
CA PRO A 271 -30.78 6.59 8.54
C PRO A 271 -30.16 6.55 7.14
N ALA A 272 -29.45 5.45 6.81
CA ALA A 272 -28.74 5.24 5.55
C ALA A 272 -27.56 6.19 5.24
N ALA A 273 -27.14 7.02 6.18
CA ALA A 273 -26.00 7.94 6.03
C ALA A 273 -24.65 7.30 6.41
N HIS A 274 -24.33 6.13 5.85
CA HIS A 274 -23.12 5.32 6.18
C HIS A 274 -21.80 6.09 6.07
N THR A 275 -21.74 7.14 5.27
CA THR A 275 -20.50 7.95 5.11
C THR A 275 -20.07 8.68 6.39
N TYR A 276 -21.00 8.89 7.33
CA TYR A 276 -20.72 9.59 8.60
C TYR A 276 -19.92 8.73 9.59
N GLN A 277 -19.91 7.40 9.42
CA GLN A 277 -19.15 6.46 10.26
C GLN A 277 -17.90 5.89 9.60
N SER A 278 -17.55 6.35 8.41
CA SER A 278 -16.42 5.83 7.64
C SER A 278 -15.07 5.81 8.40
N ASP A 279 -14.92 6.67 9.40
CA ASP A 279 -13.74 6.73 10.26
C ASP A 279 -13.66 5.54 11.22
N VAL A 280 -14.80 5.21 11.88
CA VAL A 280 -14.86 4.08 12.81
C VAL A 280 -14.84 2.75 12.06
N GLU A 281 -15.56 2.64 10.94
CA GLU A 281 -15.51 1.46 10.06
C GLU A 281 -14.07 1.18 9.55
N THR A 282 -13.32 2.25 9.25
CA THR A 282 -11.92 2.10 8.86
C THR A 282 -11.08 1.54 9.99
N VAL A 283 -11.35 1.93 11.24
CA VAL A 283 -10.69 1.38 12.43
C VAL A 283 -11.05 -0.07 12.63
N HIS A 284 -12.35 -0.43 12.54
CA HIS A 284 -12.79 -1.83 12.67
C HIS A 284 -12.03 -2.75 11.73
N ARG A 285 -11.96 -2.38 10.44
CA ARG A 285 -11.20 -3.15 9.46
C ARG A 285 -9.71 -3.20 9.76
N LEU A 286 -9.12 -2.09 10.25
CA LEU A 286 -7.71 -2.06 10.59
C LEU A 286 -7.39 -2.99 11.77
N VAL A 287 -8.25 -3.01 12.78
CA VAL A 287 -8.12 -3.89 13.95
C VAL A 287 -8.30 -5.36 13.53
N GLU A 288 -9.25 -5.65 12.63
CA GLU A 288 -9.42 -6.98 12.07
C GLU A 288 -8.15 -7.44 11.34
N ASP A 289 -7.67 -6.63 10.36
CA ASP A 289 -6.51 -6.94 9.52
C ASP A 289 -5.18 -7.02 10.31
N GLU A 290 -5.03 -6.28 11.40
CA GLU A 290 -3.74 -6.11 12.10
C GLU A 290 -3.71 -6.74 13.49
N PHE A 291 -4.83 -7.23 13.99
CA PHE A 291 -4.93 -7.87 15.29
C PHE A 291 -5.66 -9.22 15.20
N PHE A 292 -6.94 -9.25 14.88
CA PHE A 292 -7.71 -10.50 14.91
C PHE A 292 -7.25 -11.53 13.86
N ASP A 293 -6.79 -11.10 12.69
CA ASP A 293 -6.30 -12.00 11.64
C ASP A 293 -4.86 -12.48 11.89
N LEU A 294 -4.13 -11.84 12.78
CA LEU A 294 -2.72 -12.13 13.02
C LEU A 294 -2.44 -12.82 14.36
N GLU A 295 -3.28 -12.58 15.36
CA GLU A 295 -3.06 -13.09 16.70
C GLU A 295 -3.83 -14.40 16.94
N SER A 296 -3.28 -15.20 17.83
CA SER A 296 -3.93 -16.42 18.33
C SER A 296 -4.23 -16.25 19.80
N PHE A 297 -5.47 -16.52 20.18
CA PHE A 297 -5.96 -16.31 21.54
C PHE A 297 -6.10 -17.66 22.24
N ALA A 298 -5.53 -17.79 23.43
CA ALA A 298 -5.56 -19.01 24.23
C ALA A 298 -6.32 -18.85 25.56
N SER A 299 -6.63 -17.62 25.96
CA SER A 299 -7.34 -17.32 27.19
C SER A 299 -8.00 -15.95 27.12
N ARG A 300 -8.85 -15.66 28.11
CA ARG A 300 -9.53 -14.37 28.26
C ARG A 300 -8.67 -13.28 28.93
N GLY A 301 -7.56 -13.63 29.52
CA GLY A 301 -6.67 -12.75 30.29
C GLY A 301 -5.36 -12.47 29.59
#